data_e121ca9d6f57d592d0848c0e2a2df415
#
_entry.id   e121ca9d6f57d592d0848c0e2a2df415
#
_cell.length_a   1.000
_cell.length_b   1.000
_cell.length_c   1.000
_cell.angle_alpha   90.00
_cell.angle_beta   90.00
_cell.angle_gamma   90.00
#
_symmetry.space_group_name_H-M   'P 1'
#
loop_
_entity.id
_entity.type
_entity.pdbx_description
1 polymer ?
#
loop_
_entity_poly.entity_id
_entity_poly.type
_entity_poly.pdbx_seq_one_letter_code
_entity_poly.pdbx_strand_id
1 'polypeptide(L)'
;MIGRRGFLQSTGGAIAAGAALSGVLGRTARAAGNGTANCAGATISDGTLSRFRSRISGTVILPSDSAYGSARLVYNQRFDPYPSIIVRPASESDIARSIEFARINGIRMVVRSGGHSYIGASGGTGMVLDMSSMNAVAPLGDGMFRIGSGARLKRVYGDLRCNGNWTIPCGSCDTVGFGGIAQGGGFGYLQRAAGLTCDRVRSARVVLADGTAVDASPDADADLYWAIRGGGGGSFGVATHFDVEAIPYQTLRVSLWYWPLSVAQQALELMVDLQQSGEIPRTVTAALVFNVGAAALSPPQCVAVLFSTASPSETTAIKQLFVGPNGIPATPGLGYDYDAESPACDPMEVTEHSWYRAKSAMVYGLPASDTGAVIREWMQRRLSDPMLGASNYGSINFLTLGGAVADIAPGDTAFVHRQSLLEVQFLGYLNQASPAGVRANDHWIRGTYADVFPRISLAGSGCYVNYCDDDLLESQWPGLYWGANYPRLQATKRRLDPSDFFHGRQTVRT
;
A
#
# COMPACT_ATOMS: atom_id res chain seq x y z
N MET A 1 18.66 -25.58 12.90
CA MET A 1 18.84 -24.99 11.57
C MET A 1 17.45 -24.83 10.98
N ILE A 2 16.95 -23.61 10.96
CA ILE A 2 15.66 -23.27 10.30
C ILE A 2 15.95 -23.32 8.80
N GLY A 3 15.21 -24.14 8.05
CA GLY A 3 15.40 -24.26 6.61
C GLY A 3 15.15 -22.91 5.89
N ARG A 4 15.75 -22.70 4.70
CA ARG A 4 15.63 -21.49 3.86
C ARG A 4 14.20 -20.97 3.74
N ARG A 5 13.18 -21.85 3.64
CA ARG A 5 11.76 -21.49 3.58
C ARG A 5 11.22 -20.86 4.88
N GLY A 6 11.58 -21.37 6.06
CA GLY A 6 11.11 -20.83 7.33
C GLY A 6 11.70 -19.44 7.65
N PHE A 7 12.88 -19.13 7.10
CA PHE A 7 13.53 -17.86 7.33
C PHE A 7 13.03 -16.76 6.36
N LEU A 8 12.76 -17.08 5.10
CA LEU A 8 12.15 -16.14 4.14
C LEU A 8 10.75 -15.70 4.59
N GLN A 9 10.00 -16.61 5.26
CA GLN A 9 8.74 -16.24 5.92
C GLN A 9 8.93 -15.25 7.08
N SER A 10 10.11 -15.21 7.71
CA SER A 10 10.38 -14.37 8.87
C SER A 10 11.03 -13.02 8.57
N THR A 11 11.75 -12.87 7.47
CA THR A 11 12.54 -11.66 7.15
C THR A 11 12.09 -10.92 5.89
N GLY A 12 11.74 -11.61 4.82
CA GLY A 12 11.03 -11.00 3.69
C GLY A 12 9.65 -10.50 4.12
N GLY A 13 9.00 -11.21 5.10
CA GLY A 13 7.81 -10.78 5.81
C GLY A 13 7.95 -9.55 6.67
N ALA A 14 9.14 -9.23 7.11
CA ALA A 14 9.36 -8.05 7.94
C ALA A 14 9.08 -6.73 7.19
N ILE A 15 9.18 -6.73 5.87
CA ILE A 15 8.88 -5.54 5.05
C ILE A 15 7.46 -5.62 4.45
N ALA A 16 6.84 -6.78 4.39
CA ALA A 16 5.58 -6.96 3.66
C ALA A 16 4.43 -7.68 4.36
N ALA A 17 4.58 -8.49 5.41
CA ALA A 17 3.43 -9.04 6.17
C ALA A 17 3.85 -9.97 7.31
N GLY A 18 3.14 -9.93 8.43
CA GLY A 18 3.09 -11.00 9.42
C GLY A 18 2.09 -12.06 8.97
N ALA A 19 2.54 -13.20 8.49
CA ALA A 19 1.67 -14.32 8.16
C ALA A 19 1.25 -15.08 9.41
N ALA A 20 -0.04 -15.27 9.61
CA ALA A 20 -0.61 -16.05 10.71
C ALA A 20 -1.48 -17.18 10.20
N LEU A 21 -1.31 -18.33 10.81
CA LEU A 21 -2.22 -19.47 10.73
C LEU A 21 -3.56 -19.09 11.36
N SER A 22 -4.59 -18.92 10.55
CA SER A 22 -5.95 -18.65 11.01
C SER A 22 -6.79 -19.93 11.03
N GLY A 23 -7.13 -20.35 12.25
CA GLY A 23 -8.21 -21.30 12.49
C GLY A 23 -9.57 -20.66 12.21
N VAL A 24 -10.36 -21.31 11.36
CA VAL A 24 -11.74 -20.92 11.03
C VAL A 24 -12.63 -21.11 12.24
N LEU A 25 -13.10 -20.02 12.86
CA LEU A 25 -14.26 -20.05 13.76
C LEU A 25 -15.45 -19.38 13.05
N GLY A 26 -16.43 -20.23 12.70
CA GLY A 26 -17.69 -19.79 12.12
C GLY A 26 -18.43 -18.81 13.03
N ARG A 27 -18.70 -17.62 12.54
CA ARG A 27 -19.67 -16.68 13.11
C ARG A 27 -20.98 -16.83 12.36
N THR A 28 -22.03 -17.18 13.08
CA THR A 28 -23.40 -17.25 12.57
C THR A 28 -23.83 -15.90 12.00
N ALA A 29 -24.17 -15.91 10.73
CA ALA A 29 -24.75 -14.76 10.04
C ALA A 29 -26.12 -14.42 10.67
N ARG A 30 -26.28 -13.19 11.11
CA ARG A 30 -27.60 -12.63 11.42
C ARG A 30 -28.31 -12.38 10.08
N ALA A 31 -29.40 -13.09 9.84
CA ALA A 31 -30.24 -12.85 8.68
C ALA A 31 -30.72 -11.38 8.68
N ALA A 32 -30.23 -10.59 7.73
CA ALA A 32 -30.79 -9.30 7.43
C ALA A 32 -32.08 -9.52 6.61
N GLY A 33 -33.11 -8.77 6.93
CA GLY A 33 -34.40 -8.84 6.25
C GLY A 33 -34.28 -8.62 4.73
N ASN A 34 -35.25 -9.16 3.98
CA ASN A 34 -35.32 -9.11 2.53
C ASN A 34 -35.40 -7.68 2.00
N GLY A 35 -34.27 -7.09 1.65
CA GLY A 35 -34.14 -5.81 1.01
C GLY A 35 -32.83 -5.09 1.38
N THR A 36 -32.18 -4.44 0.41
CA THR A 36 -30.98 -3.63 0.64
C THR A 36 -31.38 -2.20 1.01
N ALA A 37 -30.94 -1.69 2.19
CA ALA A 37 -31.16 -0.32 2.60
C ALA A 37 -30.19 0.65 1.90
N ASN A 38 -30.67 1.81 1.44
CA ASN A 38 -29.83 2.92 1.00
C ASN A 38 -29.34 3.76 2.19
N CYS A 39 -28.47 4.75 1.95
CA CYS A 39 -27.94 5.63 3.01
C CYS A 39 -29.03 6.46 3.73
N ALA A 40 -30.24 6.59 3.15
CA ALA A 40 -31.41 7.24 3.73
C ALA A 40 -32.36 6.26 4.45
N GLY A 41 -32.00 4.97 4.57
CA GLY A 41 -32.84 3.95 5.21
C GLY A 41 -33.99 3.43 4.35
N ALA A 42 -34.14 3.88 3.10
CA ALA A 42 -35.16 3.37 2.18
C ALA A 42 -34.72 2.01 1.59
N THR A 43 -35.65 1.07 1.54
CA THR A 43 -35.40 -0.26 0.98
C THR A 43 -35.54 -0.22 -0.55
N ILE A 44 -34.54 -0.71 -1.27
CA ILE A 44 -34.63 -0.88 -2.73
C ILE A 44 -35.48 -2.10 -3.01
N SER A 45 -36.49 -1.96 -3.86
CA SER A 45 -37.37 -3.09 -4.17
C SER A 45 -36.65 -4.20 -4.95
N ASP A 46 -37.06 -5.44 -4.73
CA ASP A 46 -36.50 -6.60 -5.43
C ASP A 46 -36.63 -6.47 -6.96
N GLY A 47 -37.74 -5.87 -7.45
CA GLY A 47 -37.92 -5.61 -8.87
C GLY A 47 -36.92 -4.60 -9.44
N THR A 48 -36.50 -3.61 -8.65
CA THR A 48 -35.47 -2.64 -9.04
C THR A 48 -34.09 -3.29 -9.08
N LEU A 49 -33.79 -4.11 -8.07
CA LEU A 49 -32.54 -4.89 -8.03
C LEU A 49 -32.47 -5.89 -9.18
N SER A 50 -33.54 -6.62 -9.48
CA SER A 50 -33.61 -7.58 -10.58
C SER A 50 -33.38 -6.90 -11.94
N ARG A 51 -34.00 -5.73 -12.16
CA ARG A 51 -33.77 -4.93 -13.39
C ARG A 51 -32.34 -4.41 -13.48
N PHE A 52 -31.74 -3.96 -12.37
CA PHE A 52 -30.35 -3.58 -12.34
C PHE A 52 -29.46 -4.75 -12.69
N ARG A 53 -29.66 -5.90 -12.01
CA ARG A 53 -28.86 -7.13 -12.24
C ARG A 53 -28.92 -7.61 -13.70
N SER A 54 -30.10 -7.53 -14.36
CA SER A 54 -30.26 -7.95 -15.76
C SER A 54 -29.56 -7.00 -16.77
N ARG A 55 -29.22 -5.79 -16.37
CA ARG A 55 -28.52 -4.80 -17.22
C ARG A 55 -27.01 -4.84 -17.08
N ILE A 56 -26.47 -5.55 -16.09
CA ILE A 56 -25.04 -5.72 -15.85
C ILE A 56 -24.56 -6.99 -16.54
N SER A 57 -23.60 -6.86 -17.45
CA SER A 57 -22.96 -7.99 -18.12
C SER A 57 -21.98 -8.76 -17.22
N GLY A 58 -21.42 -8.08 -16.25
CA GLY A 58 -20.61 -8.68 -15.18
C GLY A 58 -21.43 -9.39 -14.12
N THR A 59 -20.98 -9.40 -12.88
CA THR A 59 -21.64 -10.09 -11.76
C THR A 59 -22.14 -9.10 -10.73
N VAL A 60 -23.40 -9.24 -10.30
CA VAL A 60 -23.97 -8.54 -9.13
C VAL A 60 -24.18 -9.57 -8.03
N ILE A 61 -23.59 -9.32 -6.86
CA ILE A 61 -23.63 -10.17 -5.68
C ILE A 61 -24.41 -9.44 -4.58
N LEU A 62 -25.45 -10.09 -4.05
CA LEU A 62 -26.31 -9.58 -2.97
C LEU A 62 -26.05 -10.38 -1.68
N PRO A 63 -26.47 -9.89 -0.51
CA PRO A 63 -26.26 -10.57 0.76
C PRO A 63 -26.85 -11.99 0.84
N SER A 64 -27.85 -12.31 0.03
CA SER A 64 -28.45 -13.65 -0.09
C SER A 64 -27.66 -14.62 -0.97
N ASP A 65 -26.72 -14.15 -1.77
CA ASP A 65 -25.97 -14.99 -2.70
C ASP A 65 -24.86 -15.76 -1.95
N SER A 66 -24.61 -17.01 -2.32
CA SER A 66 -23.61 -17.88 -1.67
C SER A 66 -22.18 -17.30 -1.75
N ALA A 67 -21.87 -16.56 -2.79
CA ALA A 67 -20.57 -15.90 -2.98
C ALA A 67 -20.36 -14.69 -2.07
N TYR A 68 -21.41 -14.16 -1.42
CA TYR A 68 -21.34 -12.90 -0.66
C TYR A 68 -20.35 -12.95 0.50
N GLY A 69 -20.33 -14.06 1.24
CA GLY A 69 -19.48 -14.21 2.43
C GLY A 69 -17.99 -13.95 2.14
N SER A 70 -17.49 -14.48 1.04
CA SER A 70 -16.09 -14.26 0.59
C SER A 70 -15.93 -12.95 -0.17
N ALA A 71 -16.88 -12.57 -1.02
CA ALA A 71 -16.78 -11.38 -1.85
C ALA A 71 -16.75 -10.06 -1.07
N ARG A 72 -17.35 -10.00 0.12
CA ARG A 72 -17.38 -8.79 0.95
C ARG A 72 -16.06 -8.50 1.68
N LEU A 73 -15.20 -9.51 1.89
CA LEU A 73 -13.98 -9.37 2.69
C LEU A 73 -12.96 -8.45 2.04
N VAL A 74 -12.21 -7.75 2.89
CA VAL A 74 -11.04 -6.96 2.53
C VAL A 74 -9.80 -7.55 3.20
N TYR A 75 -8.59 -7.19 2.72
CA TYR A 75 -7.34 -7.74 3.25
C TYR A 75 -7.17 -7.47 4.75
N ASN A 76 -7.44 -6.24 5.21
CA ASN A 76 -7.33 -5.87 6.61
C ASN A 76 -8.56 -6.35 7.41
N GLN A 77 -8.43 -7.45 8.14
CA GLN A 77 -9.48 -8.05 8.98
C GLN A 77 -9.95 -7.15 10.14
N ARG A 78 -9.29 -6.03 10.38
CA ARG A 78 -9.78 -4.98 11.28
C ARG A 78 -11.13 -4.44 10.80
N PHE A 79 -11.42 -4.55 9.51
CA PHE A 79 -12.66 -4.12 8.87
C PHE A 79 -13.46 -5.33 8.41
N ASP A 80 -14.71 -5.36 8.81
CA ASP A 80 -15.67 -6.40 8.45
C ASP A 80 -16.88 -5.75 7.74
N PRO A 81 -16.75 -5.36 6.45
CA PRO A 81 -17.78 -4.63 5.73
C PRO A 81 -18.95 -5.53 5.34
N TYR A 82 -20.16 -4.96 5.35
CA TYR A 82 -21.40 -5.61 4.90
C TYR A 82 -22.06 -4.75 3.81
N PRO A 83 -21.52 -4.75 2.57
CA PRO A 83 -22.10 -3.98 1.47
C PRO A 83 -23.50 -4.52 1.10
N SER A 84 -24.41 -3.60 0.77
CA SER A 84 -25.73 -3.96 0.26
C SER A 84 -25.66 -4.63 -1.11
N ILE A 85 -24.69 -4.23 -1.94
CA ILE A 85 -24.48 -4.69 -3.31
C ILE A 85 -22.99 -4.76 -3.59
N ILE A 86 -22.53 -5.85 -4.22
CA ILE A 86 -21.19 -5.91 -4.80
C ILE A 86 -21.36 -6.10 -6.30
N VAL A 87 -20.74 -5.24 -7.10
CA VAL A 87 -20.73 -5.34 -8.56
C VAL A 87 -19.32 -5.64 -9.02
N ARG A 88 -19.14 -6.71 -9.80
CA ARG A 88 -17.92 -7.02 -10.56
C ARG A 88 -18.18 -6.69 -12.02
N PRO A 89 -17.80 -5.49 -12.48
CA PRO A 89 -18.08 -5.06 -13.85
C PRO A 89 -17.23 -5.85 -14.85
N ALA A 90 -17.81 -6.13 -16.02
CA ALA A 90 -17.10 -6.69 -17.17
C ALA A 90 -16.76 -5.62 -18.24
N SER A 91 -17.34 -4.41 -18.12
CA SER A 91 -17.20 -3.34 -19.10
C SER A 91 -17.33 -1.95 -18.46
N GLU A 92 -16.90 -0.90 -19.18
CA GLU A 92 -17.14 0.50 -18.81
C GLU A 92 -18.64 0.81 -18.71
N SER A 93 -19.47 0.18 -19.55
CA SER A 93 -20.92 0.32 -19.49
C SER A 93 -21.51 -0.21 -18.18
N ASP A 94 -20.98 -1.31 -17.63
CA ASP A 94 -21.40 -1.81 -16.32
C ASP A 94 -21.02 -0.84 -15.20
N ILE A 95 -19.87 -0.20 -15.29
CA ILE A 95 -19.41 0.82 -14.34
C ILE A 95 -20.36 2.02 -14.40
N ALA A 96 -20.63 2.56 -15.60
CA ALA A 96 -21.52 3.69 -15.80
C ALA A 96 -22.94 3.41 -15.25
N ARG A 97 -23.49 2.23 -15.53
CA ARG A 97 -24.80 1.78 -15.00
C ARG A 97 -24.78 1.64 -13.48
N SER A 98 -23.66 1.18 -12.90
CA SER A 98 -23.52 1.08 -11.44
C SER A 98 -23.47 2.45 -10.77
N ILE A 99 -22.76 3.41 -11.37
CA ILE A 99 -22.72 4.81 -10.93
C ILE A 99 -24.13 5.44 -11.00
N GLU A 100 -24.81 5.31 -12.16
CA GLU A 100 -26.17 5.79 -12.35
C GLU A 100 -27.14 5.19 -11.31
N PHE A 101 -27.09 3.86 -11.12
CA PHE A 101 -27.94 3.17 -10.17
C PHE A 101 -27.68 3.63 -8.73
N ALA A 102 -26.40 3.76 -8.34
CA ALA A 102 -26.03 4.22 -7.02
C ALA A 102 -26.50 5.66 -6.76
N ARG A 103 -26.30 6.55 -7.76
CA ARG A 103 -26.72 7.96 -7.68
C ARG A 103 -28.24 8.12 -7.56
N ILE A 104 -29.02 7.44 -8.41
CA ILE A 104 -30.50 7.53 -8.39
C ILE A 104 -31.07 7.02 -7.08
N ASN A 105 -30.47 5.99 -6.50
CA ASN A 105 -30.98 5.36 -5.27
C ASN A 105 -30.30 5.88 -4.00
N GLY A 106 -29.46 6.93 -4.07
CA GLY A 106 -28.76 7.48 -2.92
C GLY A 106 -27.82 6.49 -2.23
N ILE A 107 -27.25 5.55 -2.98
CA ILE A 107 -26.32 4.53 -2.46
C ILE A 107 -24.90 5.05 -2.50
N ARG A 108 -24.22 5.05 -1.36
CA ARG A 108 -22.80 5.33 -1.32
C ARG A 108 -22.02 4.22 -2.05
N MET A 109 -21.14 4.61 -2.99
CA MET A 109 -20.33 3.66 -3.73
C MET A 109 -18.85 3.80 -3.35
N VAL A 110 -18.15 2.66 -3.24
CA VAL A 110 -16.70 2.60 -3.09
C VAL A 110 -16.12 1.70 -4.18
N VAL A 111 -14.93 2.04 -4.67
CA VAL A 111 -14.21 1.25 -5.67
C VAL A 111 -13.18 0.37 -4.97
N ARG A 112 -13.12 -0.90 -5.36
CA ARG A 112 -12.17 -1.88 -4.84
C ARG A 112 -11.34 -2.49 -5.96
N SER A 113 -10.03 -2.37 -5.89
CA SER A 113 -9.06 -3.12 -6.68
C SER A 113 -8.64 -4.38 -5.91
N GLY A 114 -7.50 -4.38 -5.19
CA GLY A 114 -7.05 -5.51 -4.37
C GLY A 114 -7.62 -5.58 -2.95
N GLY A 115 -8.29 -4.52 -2.46
CA GLY A 115 -8.88 -4.53 -1.11
C GLY A 115 -7.88 -4.26 0.03
N HIS A 116 -6.70 -3.71 -0.25
CA HIS A 116 -5.60 -3.52 0.71
C HIS A 116 -5.62 -2.19 1.48
N SER A 117 -6.66 -1.38 1.37
CA SER A 117 -6.73 -0.10 2.10
C SER A 117 -6.50 -0.27 3.60
N TYR A 118 -5.58 0.50 4.18
CA TYR A 118 -5.22 0.46 5.60
C TYR A 118 -6.36 0.90 6.52
N ILE A 119 -7.27 1.73 6.00
CA ILE A 119 -8.43 2.26 6.73
C ILE A 119 -9.76 1.64 6.26
N GLY A 120 -9.72 0.56 5.49
CA GLY A 120 -10.92 -0.13 5.00
C GLY A 120 -11.71 0.65 3.94
N ALA A 121 -11.10 1.63 3.25
CA ALA A 121 -11.79 2.45 2.25
C ALA A 121 -12.28 1.65 1.02
N SER A 122 -11.76 0.44 0.80
CA SER A 122 -12.19 -0.49 -0.26
C SER A 122 -13.46 -1.28 0.10
N GLY A 123 -14.03 -1.05 1.29
CA GLY A 123 -15.26 -1.70 1.78
C GLY A 123 -16.24 -0.67 2.31
N GLY A 124 -17.50 -1.04 2.42
CA GLY A 124 -18.54 -0.15 2.90
C GLY A 124 -19.87 -0.87 3.11
N THR A 125 -20.91 -0.13 3.48
CA THR A 125 -22.27 -0.65 3.67
C THR A 125 -23.15 -0.47 2.43
N GLY A 126 -22.76 0.42 1.50
CA GLY A 126 -23.49 0.69 0.26
C GLY A 126 -23.10 -0.27 -0.86
N MET A 127 -22.72 0.27 -2.03
CA MET A 127 -22.25 -0.51 -3.16
C MET A 127 -20.72 -0.59 -3.16
N VAL A 128 -20.18 -1.80 -3.34
CA VAL A 128 -18.77 -2.04 -3.66
C VAL A 128 -18.65 -2.35 -5.14
N LEU A 129 -17.95 -1.50 -5.89
CA LEU A 129 -17.56 -1.78 -7.27
C LEU A 129 -16.21 -2.50 -7.25
N ASP A 130 -16.24 -3.82 -7.40
CA ASP A 130 -15.08 -4.73 -7.32
C ASP A 130 -14.49 -4.95 -8.70
N MET A 131 -13.36 -4.31 -8.96
CA MET A 131 -12.68 -4.32 -10.27
C MET A 131 -11.99 -5.64 -10.60
N SER A 132 -12.07 -6.65 -9.76
CA SER A 132 -11.31 -7.92 -9.90
C SER A 132 -11.53 -8.66 -11.22
N SER A 133 -12.64 -8.42 -11.93
CA SER A 133 -12.88 -8.96 -13.27
C SER A 133 -12.17 -8.17 -14.39
N MET A 134 -11.79 -6.90 -14.15
CA MET A 134 -11.06 -6.07 -15.10
C MET A 134 -9.56 -6.12 -14.79
N ASN A 135 -8.94 -7.29 -14.96
CA ASN A 135 -7.61 -7.62 -14.47
C ASN A 135 -6.63 -8.05 -15.58
N ALA A 136 -6.94 -7.78 -16.83
CA ALA A 136 -6.07 -8.12 -17.95
C ALA A 136 -4.74 -7.36 -17.87
N VAL A 137 -3.65 -8.02 -18.27
CA VAL A 137 -2.34 -7.41 -18.50
C VAL A 137 -1.94 -7.78 -19.93
N ALA A 138 -1.79 -6.78 -20.80
CA ALA A 138 -1.56 -7.00 -22.22
C ALA A 138 -0.42 -6.11 -22.74
N PRO A 139 0.53 -6.66 -23.52
CA PRO A 139 1.58 -5.88 -24.16
C PRO A 139 0.98 -4.96 -25.25
N LEU A 140 1.48 -3.74 -25.33
CA LEU A 140 1.15 -2.76 -26.37
C LEU A 140 2.34 -2.54 -27.35
N GLY A 141 3.47 -3.19 -27.12
CA GLY A 141 4.72 -3.00 -27.87
C GLY A 141 5.70 -2.08 -27.13
N ASP A 142 6.98 -2.17 -27.47
CA ASP A 142 8.07 -1.28 -27.02
C ASP A 142 8.13 -1.08 -25.48
N GLY A 143 7.90 -2.15 -24.71
CA GLY A 143 7.88 -2.08 -23.25
C GLY A 143 6.62 -1.43 -22.66
N MET A 144 5.65 -1.07 -23.48
CA MET A 144 4.37 -0.58 -23.02
C MET A 144 3.39 -1.72 -22.73
N PHE A 145 2.65 -1.60 -21.64
CA PHE A 145 1.65 -2.57 -21.22
C PHE A 145 0.36 -1.89 -20.77
N ARG A 146 -0.78 -2.48 -21.16
CA ARG A 146 -2.07 -2.13 -20.57
C ARG A 146 -2.36 -3.03 -19.38
N ILE A 147 -2.58 -2.42 -18.23
CA ILE A 147 -2.86 -3.12 -16.96
C ILE A 147 -4.23 -2.72 -16.45
N GLY A 148 -5.13 -3.69 -16.35
CA GLY A 148 -6.46 -3.50 -15.76
C GLY A 148 -6.39 -3.14 -14.28
N SER A 149 -7.26 -2.23 -13.83
CA SER A 149 -7.28 -1.77 -12.44
C SER A 149 -7.47 -2.87 -11.42
N GLY A 150 -8.14 -3.96 -11.77
CA GLY A 150 -8.36 -5.11 -10.91
C GLY A 150 -7.21 -6.10 -10.89
N ALA A 151 -6.14 -5.92 -11.67
CA ALA A 151 -4.99 -6.79 -11.67
C ALA A 151 -4.28 -6.76 -10.32
N ARG A 152 -3.98 -7.92 -9.75
CA ARG A 152 -3.14 -8.06 -8.55
C ARG A 152 -1.66 -8.09 -8.96
N LEU A 153 -0.77 -7.62 -8.09
CA LEU A 153 0.67 -7.50 -8.41
C LEU A 153 1.31 -8.82 -8.82
N LYS A 154 0.92 -9.95 -8.21
CA LYS A 154 1.36 -11.29 -8.65
C LYS A 154 1.15 -11.50 -10.14
N ARG A 155 -0.04 -11.17 -10.64
CA ARG A 155 -0.37 -11.27 -12.07
C ARG A 155 0.43 -10.25 -12.90
N VAL A 156 0.50 -9.00 -12.43
CA VAL A 156 1.22 -7.94 -13.14
C VAL A 156 2.68 -8.35 -13.35
N TYR A 157 3.38 -8.75 -12.30
CA TYR A 157 4.78 -9.19 -12.42
C TYR A 157 4.93 -10.43 -13.30
N GLY A 158 4.05 -11.43 -13.14
CA GLY A 158 4.07 -12.66 -13.93
C GLY A 158 3.86 -12.39 -15.42
N ASP A 159 2.83 -11.63 -15.78
CA ASP A 159 2.50 -11.35 -17.17
C ASP A 159 3.55 -10.44 -17.84
N LEU A 160 4.11 -9.43 -17.13
CA LEU A 160 5.22 -8.62 -17.61
C LEU A 160 6.46 -9.48 -17.89
N ARG A 161 6.79 -10.40 -16.99
CA ARG A 161 7.92 -11.32 -17.14
C ARG A 161 7.76 -12.23 -18.34
N CYS A 162 6.58 -12.83 -18.51
CA CYS A 162 6.26 -13.77 -19.60
C CYS A 162 6.22 -13.10 -20.98
N ASN A 163 5.90 -11.81 -21.05
CA ASN A 163 5.75 -11.08 -22.31
C ASN A 163 7.00 -10.25 -22.68
N GLY A 164 8.20 -10.77 -22.49
CA GLY A 164 9.43 -10.14 -22.96
C GLY A 164 10.39 -9.73 -21.86
N ASN A 165 10.29 -10.34 -20.67
CA ASN A 165 11.23 -10.11 -19.57
C ASN A 165 11.23 -8.68 -19.05
N TRP A 166 10.03 -8.14 -18.80
CA TRP A 166 9.79 -6.83 -18.26
C TRP A 166 9.42 -6.84 -16.77
N THR A 167 9.56 -5.70 -16.13
CA THR A 167 9.08 -5.44 -14.76
C THR A 167 8.64 -3.98 -14.61
N ILE A 168 8.15 -3.63 -13.42
CA ILE A 168 7.73 -2.25 -13.09
C ILE A 168 8.11 -1.96 -11.62
N PRO A 169 8.54 -0.74 -11.28
CA PRO A 169 8.68 -0.34 -9.88
C PRO A 169 7.29 -0.31 -9.22
N CYS A 170 7.03 -1.26 -8.35
CA CYS A 170 5.74 -1.39 -7.66
C CYS A 170 5.94 -2.14 -6.33
N GLY A 171 4.86 -2.26 -5.54
CA GLY A 171 4.89 -2.88 -4.22
C GLY A 171 5.25 -4.37 -4.21
N SER A 172 5.61 -4.87 -3.03
CA SER A 172 6.06 -6.26 -2.83
C SER A 172 4.96 -7.26 -2.49
N CYS A 173 3.78 -6.81 -2.04
CA CYS A 173 2.65 -7.68 -1.72
C CYS A 173 1.92 -8.13 -2.98
N ASP A 174 1.90 -9.42 -3.26
CA ASP A 174 1.36 -10.05 -4.46
C ASP A 174 -0.17 -9.86 -4.65
N THR A 175 -0.91 -9.72 -3.56
CA THR A 175 -2.38 -9.54 -3.56
C THR A 175 -2.84 -8.07 -3.64
N VAL A 176 -1.92 -7.10 -3.57
CA VAL A 176 -2.24 -5.68 -3.76
C VAL A 176 -2.76 -5.44 -5.17
N GLY A 177 -3.82 -4.63 -5.31
CA GLY A 177 -4.41 -4.30 -6.60
C GLY A 177 -3.73 -3.10 -7.28
N PHE A 178 -3.43 -3.25 -8.56
CA PHE A 178 -2.72 -2.24 -9.35
C PHE A 178 -3.44 -0.89 -9.37
N GLY A 179 -4.77 -0.88 -9.51
CA GLY A 179 -5.55 0.36 -9.58
C GLY A 179 -5.42 1.25 -8.36
N GLY A 180 -5.29 0.65 -7.15
CA GLY A 180 -5.09 1.44 -5.93
C GLY A 180 -3.67 1.94 -5.79
N ILE A 181 -2.68 1.06 -5.95
CA ILE A 181 -1.28 1.40 -5.72
C ILE A 181 -0.75 2.44 -6.72
N ALA A 182 -1.12 2.32 -8.00
CA ALA A 182 -0.69 3.23 -9.04
C ALA A 182 -1.20 4.66 -8.85
N GLN A 183 -2.44 4.83 -8.35
CA GLN A 183 -3.04 6.15 -8.18
C GLN A 183 -2.47 6.93 -6.98
N GLY A 184 -1.87 6.26 -5.99
CA GLY A 184 -1.30 6.95 -4.82
C GLY A 184 0.22 7.15 -4.86
N GLY A 185 0.89 6.58 -5.86
CA GLY A 185 2.35 6.62 -5.98
C GLY A 185 2.92 5.25 -6.32
N GLY A 186 2.95 4.34 -5.38
CA GLY A 186 3.42 2.97 -5.54
C GLY A 186 4.91 2.81 -5.21
N PHE A 187 5.21 2.64 -3.92
CA PHE A 187 6.54 2.32 -3.43
C PHE A 187 6.93 0.87 -3.72
N GLY A 188 8.21 0.64 -3.94
CA GLY A 188 8.78 -0.68 -4.12
C GLY A 188 10.30 -0.67 -4.18
N TYR A 189 10.92 -1.83 -4.27
CA TYR A 189 12.38 -1.95 -4.15
C TYR A 189 13.17 -1.39 -5.34
N LEU A 190 12.50 -1.09 -6.46
CA LEU A 190 13.12 -0.48 -7.65
C LEU A 190 12.90 1.03 -7.72
N GLN A 191 12.27 1.65 -6.71
CA GLN A 191 11.85 3.05 -6.76
C GLN A 191 13.01 4.03 -6.96
N ARG A 192 14.18 3.77 -6.38
CA ARG A 192 15.34 4.64 -6.55
C ARG A 192 15.95 4.57 -7.95
N ALA A 193 15.86 3.39 -8.58
CA ALA A 193 16.35 3.19 -9.94
C ALA A 193 15.35 3.68 -11.01
N ALA A 194 14.05 3.53 -10.77
CA ALA A 194 13.05 3.63 -11.82
C ALA A 194 11.85 4.56 -11.49
N GLY A 195 11.83 5.24 -10.35
CA GLY A 195 10.70 6.06 -9.90
C GLY A 195 9.59 5.23 -9.24
N LEU A 196 8.48 5.88 -8.94
CA LEU A 196 7.29 5.24 -8.40
C LEU A 196 6.47 4.55 -9.50
N THR A 197 5.52 3.70 -9.13
CA THR A 197 4.58 3.10 -10.08
C THR A 197 3.84 4.17 -10.90
N CYS A 198 3.38 5.23 -10.24
CA CYS A 198 2.66 6.33 -10.91
C CYS A 198 3.51 7.10 -11.93
N ASP A 199 4.82 7.06 -11.82
CA ASP A 199 5.75 7.72 -12.74
C ASP A 199 5.85 6.96 -14.07
N ARG A 200 5.48 5.69 -14.06
CA ARG A 200 5.44 4.82 -15.22
C ARG A 200 4.10 4.83 -15.96
N VAL A 201 3.07 5.43 -15.38
CA VAL A 201 1.77 5.61 -16.03
C VAL A 201 1.91 6.64 -17.14
N ARG A 202 1.55 6.26 -18.38
CA ARG A 202 1.53 7.12 -19.57
C ARG A 202 0.13 7.59 -19.91
N SER A 203 -0.87 6.76 -19.65
CA SER A 203 -2.29 7.10 -19.75
C SER A 203 -3.14 6.23 -18.82
N ALA A 204 -4.38 6.65 -18.61
CA ALA A 204 -5.39 5.84 -17.96
C ALA A 204 -6.75 6.08 -18.57
N ARG A 205 -7.62 5.09 -18.52
CA ARG A 205 -9.03 5.21 -18.89
C ARG A 205 -9.87 5.26 -17.62
N VAL A 206 -10.71 6.30 -17.49
CA VAL A 206 -11.45 6.60 -16.27
C VAL A 206 -12.92 6.84 -16.57
N VAL A 207 -13.83 6.19 -15.83
CA VAL A 207 -15.27 6.46 -15.86
C VAL A 207 -15.59 7.46 -14.75
N LEU A 208 -16.10 8.65 -15.14
CA LEU A 208 -16.40 9.76 -14.25
C LEU A 208 -17.73 9.60 -13.49
N ALA A 209 -18.03 10.53 -12.60
CA ALA A 209 -19.25 10.52 -11.77
C ALA A 209 -20.55 10.64 -12.57
N ASP A 210 -20.53 11.20 -13.77
CA ASP A 210 -21.66 11.26 -14.69
C ASP A 210 -21.82 10.01 -15.56
N GLY A 211 -20.89 9.04 -15.46
CA GLY A 211 -20.86 7.81 -16.25
C GLY A 211 -20.10 7.94 -17.56
N THR A 212 -19.57 9.11 -17.91
CA THR A 212 -18.74 9.25 -19.13
C THR A 212 -17.37 8.62 -18.92
N ALA A 213 -16.83 7.98 -19.95
CA ALA A 213 -15.50 7.42 -19.94
C ALA A 213 -14.54 8.35 -20.68
N VAL A 214 -13.45 8.74 -20.04
CA VAL A 214 -12.44 9.67 -20.58
C VAL A 214 -11.05 9.06 -20.53
N ASP A 215 -10.19 9.50 -21.45
CA ASP A 215 -8.77 9.20 -21.41
C ASP A 215 -8.05 10.31 -20.63
N ALA A 216 -7.15 9.92 -19.75
CA ALA A 216 -6.29 10.80 -18.98
C ALA A 216 -4.84 10.58 -19.44
N SER A 217 -4.25 11.58 -20.09
CA SER A 217 -2.87 11.59 -20.59
C SER A 217 -2.34 13.02 -20.59
N PRO A 218 -1.05 13.27 -20.90
CA PRO A 218 -0.56 14.63 -21.08
C PRO A 218 -1.35 15.45 -22.12
N ASP A 219 -1.89 14.79 -23.16
CA ASP A 219 -2.59 15.41 -24.27
C ASP A 219 -4.13 15.35 -24.15
N ALA A 220 -4.65 14.56 -23.19
CA ALA A 220 -6.09 14.37 -22.97
C ALA A 220 -6.40 14.39 -21.47
N ASP A 221 -7.11 15.42 -20.99
CA ASP A 221 -7.38 15.71 -19.57
C ASP A 221 -6.12 15.67 -18.70
N ALA A 222 -5.19 16.56 -18.97
CA ALA A 222 -3.90 16.65 -18.26
C ALA A 222 -4.05 16.83 -16.75
N ASP A 223 -5.11 17.49 -16.26
CA ASP A 223 -5.35 17.62 -14.82
C ASP A 223 -5.79 16.32 -14.16
N LEU A 224 -6.63 15.53 -14.83
CA LEU A 224 -6.97 14.19 -14.36
C LEU A 224 -5.73 13.27 -14.38
N TYR A 225 -4.95 13.32 -15.47
CA TYR A 225 -3.69 12.59 -15.58
C TYR A 225 -2.71 12.93 -14.45
N TRP A 226 -2.57 14.22 -14.14
CA TRP A 226 -1.76 14.68 -13.02
C TRP A 226 -2.32 14.16 -11.68
N ALA A 227 -3.63 14.26 -11.48
CA ALA A 227 -4.30 13.91 -10.22
C ALA A 227 -4.23 12.41 -9.89
N ILE A 228 -4.37 11.52 -10.88
CA ILE A 228 -4.27 10.06 -10.69
C ILE A 228 -2.84 9.56 -10.48
N ARG A 229 -1.83 10.43 -10.55
CA ARG A 229 -0.42 10.13 -10.32
C ARG A 229 0.02 10.63 -8.94
N GLY A 230 -0.63 10.14 -7.87
CA GLY A 230 -0.32 10.48 -6.49
C GLY A 230 -1.50 11.02 -5.67
N GLY A 231 -2.63 11.34 -6.30
CA GLY A 231 -3.81 11.85 -5.59
C GLY A 231 -4.63 10.79 -4.83
N GLY A 232 -4.25 9.53 -4.94
CA GLY A 232 -4.96 8.41 -4.33
C GLY A 232 -6.18 7.94 -5.12
N GLY A 233 -6.56 6.68 -4.92
CA GLY A 233 -7.71 6.09 -5.60
C GLY A 233 -9.06 6.52 -5.01
N GLY A 234 -10.12 6.48 -5.85
CA GLY A 234 -11.49 6.69 -5.40
C GLY A 234 -11.92 8.15 -5.21
N SER A 235 -11.18 9.12 -5.76
CA SER A 235 -11.50 10.55 -5.68
C SER A 235 -12.12 11.11 -6.97
N PHE A 236 -11.65 10.70 -8.13
CA PHE A 236 -11.96 11.38 -9.41
C PHE A 236 -12.82 10.55 -10.36
N GLY A 237 -12.97 9.27 -10.11
CA GLY A 237 -13.66 8.33 -10.97
C GLY A 237 -13.18 6.91 -10.75
N VAL A 238 -13.60 6.02 -11.65
CA VAL A 238 -13.23 4.60 -11.67
C VAL A 238 -12.25 4.38 -12.81
N ALA A 239 -10.96 4.25 -12.50
CA ALA A 239 -9.97 3.85 -13.50
C ALA A 239 -10.23 2.40 -13.94
N THR A 240 -10.29 2.14 -15.23
CA THR A 240 -10.54 0.80 -15.80
C THR A 240 -9.24 0.10 -16.14
N HIS A 241 -8.28 0.84 -16.69
CA HIS A 241 -6.93 0.38 -16.97
C HIS A 241 -5.94 1.55 -16.99
N PHE A 242 -4.67 1.20 -16.97
CA PHE A 242 -3.54 2.11 -17.13
C PHE A 242 -2.63 1.56 -18.23
N ASP A 243 -2.15 2.44 -19.11
CA ASP A 243 -1.06 2.13 -20.01
C ASP A 243 0.24 2.58 -19.32
N VAL A 244 1.14 1.64 -19.14
CA VAL A 244 2.36 1.85 -18.35
C VAL A 244 3.60 1.50 -19.15
N GLU A 245 4.67 2.23 -18.91
CA GLU A 245 5.99 1.91 -19.43
C GLU A 245 6.72 1.00 -18.44
N ALA A 246 6.89 -0.25 -18.81
CA ALA A 246 7.70 -1.22 -18.07
C ALA A 246 9.18 -0.96 -18.28
N ILE A 247 10.01 -1.51 -17.42
CA ILE A 247 11.46 -1.49 -17.53
C ILE A 247 11.98 -2.91 -17.78
N PRO A 248 13.13 -3.08 -18.44
CA PRO A 248 13.75 -4.39 -18.56
C PRO A 248 13.94 -5.01 -17.17
N TYR A 249 13.60 -6.27 -17.07
CA TYR A 249 13.80 -7.02 -15.83
C TYR A 249 15.28 -7.11 -15.48
N GLN A 250 15.59 -6.91 -14.22
CA GLN A 250 16.91 -7.09 -13.65
C GLN A 250 16.80 -7.97 -12.39
N THR A 251 17.79 -8.83 -12.20
CA THR A 251 17.88 -9.61 -10.96
C THR A 251 18.02 -8.67 -9.77
N LEU A 252 17.16 -8.84 -8.78
CA LEU A 252 17.22 -8.09 -7.55
C LEU A 252 18.06 -8.87 -6.54
N ARG A 253 19.25 -8.36 -6.22
CA ARG A 253 20.09 -8.90 -5.15
C ARG A 253 19.63 -8.34 -3.83
N VAL A 254 19.43 -9.21 -2.85
CA VAL A 254 19.05 -8.86 -1.49
C VAL A 254 20.22 -9.22 -0.56
N SER A 255 20.72 -8.21 0.17
CA SER A 255 21.71 -8.37 1.22
C SER A 255 21.10 -7.93 2.53
N LEU A 256 21.13 -8.77 3.56
CA LEU A 256 20.61 -8.40 4.86
C LEU A 256 21.56 -8.79 5.99
N TRP A 257 21.54 -8.02 7.07
CA TRP A 257 22.29 -8.25 8.30
C TRP A 257 21.55 -7.68 9.48
N TYR A 258 22.00 -8.05 10.66
CA TYR A 258 21.34 -7.72 11.90
C TYR A 258 22.21 -6.91 12.80
N TRP A 259 21.60 -5.98 13.52
CA TRP A 259 22.19 -5.23 14.61
C TRP A 259 21.34 -5.33 15.87
N PRO A 260 21.96 -5.26 17.07
CA PRO A 260 21.18 -5.10 18.30
C PRO A 260 20.48 -3.74 18.34
N LEU A 261 19.34 -3.64 18.98
CA LEU A 261 18.61 -2.36 19.10
C LEU A 261 19.42 -1.26 19.85
N SER A 262 20.50 -1.61 20.54
CA SER A 262 21.37 -0.62 21.19
C SER A 262 22.00 0.37 20.20
N VAL A 263 22.18 -0.01 18.95
CA VAL A 263 22.76 0.85 17.89
C VAL A 263 21.70 1.51 17.01
N ALA A 264 20.42 1.49 17.40
CA ALA A 264 19.32 1.99 16.58
C ALA A 264 19.53 3.45 16.12
N GLN A 265 20.03 4.32 17.00
CA GLN A 265 20.31 5.72 16.67
C GLN A 265 21.42 5.83 15.62
N GLN A 266 22.53 5.12 15.83
CA GLN A 266 23.65 5.12 14.90
C GLN A 266 23.26 4.57 13.52
N ALA A 267 22.41 3.53 13.49
CA ALA A 267 21.92 2.94 12.23
C ALA A 267 21.04 3.93 11.45
N LEU A 268 20.17 4.70 12.14
CA LEU A 268 19.34 5.72 11.50
C LEU A 268 20.19 6.88 10.97
N GLU A 269 21.13 7.39 11.76
CA GLU A 269 22.03 8.47 11.36
C GLU A 269 22.89 8.03 10.15
N LEU A 270 23.51 6.86 10.24
CA LEU A 270 24.33 6.30 9.14
C LEU A 270 23.51 6.18 7.84
N MET A 271 22.27 5.68 7.91
CA MET A 271 21.43 5.54 6.72
C MET A 271 21.07 6.89 6.10
N VAL A 272 20.76 7.90 6.93
CA VAL A 272 20.46 9.24 6.44
C VAL A 272 21.69 9.90 5.86
N ASP A 273 22.85 9.80 6.51
CA ASP A 273 24.12 10.36 6.05
C ASP A 273 24.54 9.77 4.70
N LEU A 274 24.51 8.43 4.57
CA LEU A 274 24.82 7.75 3.29
C LEU A 274 23.83 8.09 2.18
N GLN A 275 22.56 8.36 2.54
CA GLN A 275 21.54 8.81 1.59
C GLN A 275 21.78 10.26 1.15
N GLN A 276 22.13 11.16 2.06
CA GLN A 276 22.37 12.58 1.77
C GLN A 276 23.70 12.80 1.04
N SER A 277 24.75 12.06 1.39
CA SER A 277 26.04 12.12 0.70
C SER A 277 26.00 11.57 -0.73
N GLY A 278 24.93 10.79 -1.07
CA GLY A 278 24.80 10.14 -2.37
C GLY A 278 25.63 8.85 -2.50
N GLU A 279 26.22 8.35 -1.41
CA GLU A 279 26.98 7.10 -1.39
C GLU A 279 26.11 5.86 -1.62
N ILE A 280 24.80 5.95 -1.35
CA ILE A 280 23.84 4.92 -1.78
C ILE A 280 23.45 5.21 -3.24
N PRO A 281 23.91 4.42 -4.23
CA PRO A 281 23.62 4.68 -5.64
C PRO A 281 22.13 4.42 -5.94
N ARG A 282 21.66 4.91 -7.10
CA ARG A 282 20.25 4.73 -7.55
C ARG A 282 19.86 3.28 -7.72
N THR A 283 20.81 2.41 -8.04
CA THR A 283 20.62 0.97 -8.20
C THR A 283 20.30 0.23 -6.90
N VAL A 284 20.38 0.92 -5.75
CA VAL A 284 20.17 0.34 -4.42
C VAL A 284 19.07 1.09 -3.67
N THR A 285 18.08 0.33 -3.19
CA THR A 285 17.15 0.77 -2.16
C THR A 285 17.55 0.12 -0.84
N ALA A 286 17.83 0.94 0.18
CA ALA A 286 18.17 0.46 1.51
C ALA A 286 16.97 0.55 2.45
N ALA A 287 16.87 -0.40 3.38
CA ALA A 287 15.86 -0.40 4.42
C ALA A 287 16.47 -0.65 5.80
N LEU A 288 15.91 0.01 6.83
CA LEU A 288 16.08 -0.34 8.23
C LEU A 288 14.76 -0.79 8.80
N VAL A 289 14.72 -1.96 9.42
CA VAL A 289 13.53 -2.57 9.99
C VAL A 289 13.78 -2.82 11.47
N PHE A 290 13.13 -2.04 12.32
CA PHE A 290 13.06 -2.32 13.74
C PHE A 290 11.85 -3.20 13.98
N ASN A 291 12.07 -4.45 14.40
CA ASN A 291 10.98 -5.42 14.55
C ASN A 291 10.99 -6.16 15.88
N VAL A 292 9.82 -6.68 16.24
CA VAL A 292 9.58 -7.46 17.45
C VAL A 292 8.42 -8.43 17.22
N GLY A 293 8.50 -9.61 17.80
CA GLY A 293 7.46 -10.64 17.75
C GLY A 293 7.50 -11.50 16.49
N ALA A 294 6.54 -12.45 16.40
CA ALA A 294 6.44 -13.47 15.35
C ALA A 294 7.70 -14.32 15.17
N ALA A 295 7.81 -15.36 15.99
CA ALA A 295 8.62 -16.58 15.82
C ALA A 295 10.11 -16.48 15.40
N ALA A 296 10.55 -15.39 14.78
CA ALA A 296 11.83 -15.36 14.12
C ALA A 296 12.95 -14.73 14.92
N LEU A 297 12.68 -13.70 15.69
CA LEU A 297 13.73 -12.90 16.33
C LEU A 297 13.28 -12.42 17.73
N SER A 298 13.69 -13.15 18.73
CA SER A 298 13.68 -12.69 20.14
C SER A 298 15.14 -12.77 20.61
N PRO A 299 15.77 -11.65 20.99
CA PRO A 299 15.23 -10.32 21.27
C PRO A 299 14.90 -9.47 20.02
N PRO A 300 14.24 -8.29 20.21
CA PRO A 300 13.99 -7.33 19.14
C PRO A 300 15.27 -6.93 18.41
N GLN A 301 15.20 -6.79 17.09
CA GLN A 301 16.36 -6.55 16.23
C GLN A 301 16.18 -5.27 15.40
N CYS A 302 17.32 -4.70 15.00
CA CYS A 302 17.44 -3.81 13.87
C CYS A 302 17.95 -4.62 12.67
N VAL A 303 17.19 -4.72 11.61
CA VAL A 303 17.57 -5.41 10.38
C VAL A 303 17.84 -4.37 9.31
N ALA A 304 19.04 -4.39 8.75
CA ALA A 304 19.35 -3.60 7.58
C ALA A 304 19.27 -4.50 6.33
N VAL A 305 18.68 -3.96 5.26
CA VAL A 305 18.49 -4.68 4.00
C VAL A 305 18.88 -3.77 2.84
N LEU A 306 19.64 -4.30 1.90
CA LEU A 306 19.86 -3.70 0.58
C LEU A 306 19.08 -4.49 -0.47
N PHE A 307 18.32 -3.78 -1.29
CA PHE A 307 17.70 -4.28 -2.51
C PHE A 307 18.46 -3.65 -3.68
N SER A 308 19.24 -4.44 -4.40
CA SER A 308 20.22 -3.95 -5.36
C SER A 308 20.03 -4.56 -6.74
N THR A 309 20.04 -3.71 -7.78
CA THR A 309 20.17 -4.13 -9.17
C THR A 309 21.61 -3.95 -9.70
N ALA A 310 22.53 -3.51 -8.83
CA ALA A 310 23.96 -3.41 -9.14
C ALA A 310 24.63 -4.78 -9.20
N SER A 311 25.86 -4.83 -9.69
CA SER A 311 26.68 -6.04 -9.70
C SER A 311 26.95 -6.58 -8.29
N PRO A 312 27.32 -7.87 -8.14
CA PRO A 312 27.69 -8.45 -6.85
C PRO A 312 28.80 -7.69 -6.12
N SER A 313 29.82 -7.25 -6.84
CA SER A 313 30.95 -6.50 -6.28
C SER A 313 30.53 -5.11 -5.79
N GLU A 314 29.73 -4.39 -6.57
CA GLU A 314 29.18 -3.09 -6.17
C GLU A 314 28.26 -3.22 -4.96
N THR A 315 27.34 -4.21 -4.96
CA THR A 315 26.47 -4.46 -3.81
C THR A 315 27.29 -4.75 -2.55
N THR A 316 28.37 -5.54 -2.66
CA THR A 316 29.27 -5.82 -1.55
C THR A 316 29.98 -4.54 -1.07
N ALA A 317 30.47 -3.70 -1.98
CA ALA A 317 31.09 -2.42 -1.63
C ALA A 317 30.13 -1.50 -0.88
N ILE A 318 28.88 -1.41 -1.34
CA ILE A 318 27.83 -0.62 -0.65
C ILE A 318 27.53 -1.19 0.74
N LYS A 319 27.44 -2.52 0.87
CA LYS A 319 27.27 -3.19 2.18
C LYS A 319 28.38 -2.82 3.16
N GLN A 320 29.64 -2.66 2.68
CA GLN A 320 30.77 -2.26 3.51
C GLN A 320 30.66 -0.83 4.07
N LEU A 321 29.88 0.07 3.44
CA LEU A 321 29.58 1.39 4.02
C LEU A 321 28.80 1.26 5.32
N PHE A 322 27.94 0.23 5.42
CA PHE A 322 27.12 -0.02 6.61
C PHE A 322 27.86 -0.85 7.68
N VAL A 323 28.65 -1.87 7.30
CA VAL A 323 29.21 -2.84 8.23
C VAL A 323 30.75 -2.93 8.21
N GLY A 324 31.41 -2.17 7.35
CA GLY A 324 32.87 -2.11 7.22
C GLY A 324 33.56 -1.37 8.37
N PRO A 325 34.86 -1.05 8.22
CA PRO A 325 35.66 -0.45 9.29
C PRO A 325 35.11 0.88 9.84
N ASN A 326 34.42 1.65 9.01
CA ASN A 326 33.77 2.92 9.39
C ASN A 326 32.27 2.77 9.66
N GLY A 327 31.71 1.57 9.49
CA GLY A 327 30.31 1.28 9.73
C GLY A 327 30.03 0.72 11.13
N ILE A 328 28.85 0.11 11.28
CA ILE A 328 28.41 -0.53 12.51
C ILE A 328 28.65 -2.04 12.38
N PRO A 329 29.45 -2.69 13.22
CA PRO A 329 29.69 -4.14 13.10
C PRO A 329 28.39 -4.94 13.16
N ALA A 330 28.18 -5.80 12.15
CA ALA A 330 27.01 -6.70 12.12
C ALA A 330 27.11 -7.75 13.25
N THR A 331 25.94 -8.24 13.69
CA THR A 331 25.86 -9.34 14.64
C THR A 331 26.43 -10.60 13.99
N PRO A 332 27.49 -11.23 14.57
CA PRO A 332 28.16 -12.38 13.96
C PRO A 332 27.21 -13.56 13.72
N GLY A 333 27.36 -14.22 12.56
CA GLY A 333 26.57 -15.41 12.22
C GLY A 333 25.13 -15.16 11.83
N LEU A 334 24.69 -13.91 11.79
CA LEU A 334 23.37 -13.49 11.33
C LEU A 334 23.50 -12.63 10.06
N GLY A 335 22.66 -12.94 9.08
CA GLY A 335 22.67 -12.25 7.80
C GLY A 335 23.10 -13.13 6.64
N TYR A 336 22.66 -12.78 5.44
CA TYR A 336 22.98 -13.49 4.20
C TYR A 336 22.63 -12.66 2.98
N ASP A 337 23.15 -13.11 1.84
CA ASP A 337 22.91 -12.54 0.53
C ASP A 337 22.18 -13.57 -0.35
N TYR A 338 21.24 -13.14 -1.18
CA TYR A 338 20.57 -13.97 -2.16
C TYR A 338 20.06 -13.15 -3.34
N ASP A 339 19.80 -13.81 -4.46
CA ASP A 339 19.19 -13.21 -5.63
C ASP A 339 17.69 -13.52 -5.63
N ALA A 340 16.87 -12.47 -5.67
CA ALA A 340 15.42 -12.58 -5.79
C ALA A 340 15.02 -12.60 -7.27
N GLU A 341 14.14 -13.53 -7.63
CA GLU A 341 13.65 -13.67 -9.01
C GLU A 341 12.60 -12.63 -9.39
N SER A 342 12.08 -11.87 -8.45
CA SER A 342 11.06 -10.86 -8.67
C SER A 342 11.16 -9.72 -7.67
N PRO A 343 10.84 -8.46 -8.05
CA PRO A 343 10.65 -7.36 -7.10
C PRO A 343 9.52 -7.61 -6.09
N ALA A 344 8.59 -8.49 -6.41
CA ALA A 344 7.61 -9.00 -5.46
C ALA A 344 8.24 -9.96 -4.47
N CYS A 345 9.58 -10.13 -4.49
CA CYS A 345 10.34 -11.05 -3.65
C CYS A 345 9.58 -12.33 -3.45
N ASP A 346 10.09 -13.40 -4.00
CA ASP A 346 9.62 -14.76 -3.79
C ASP A 346 8.26 -14.79 -3.04
N PRO A 347 7.15 -15.05 -3.69
CA PRO A 347 5.84 -14.70 -3.18
C PRO A 347 5.72 -15.24 -1.77
N MET A 348 5.83 -14.37 -0.79
CA MET A 348 5.26 -14.71 0.48
C MET A 348 3.80 -14.94 0.17
N GLU A 349 3.35 -16.17 0.33
CA GLU A 349 1.93 -16.45 0.43
C GLU A 349 1.43 -15.58 1.57
N VAL A 350 1.13 -14.33 1.23
CA VAL A 350 0.42 -13.42 2.12
C VAL A 350 -0.91 -14.11 2.30
N THR A 351 -1.15 -14.60 3.50
CA THR A 351 -2.47 -15.09 3.89
C THR A 351 -3.47 -14.07 3.42
N GLU A 352 -4.52 -14.49 2.75
CA GLU A 352 -5.47 -13.61 2.04
C GLU A 352 -6.04 -12.47 2.91
N HIS A 353 -5.89 -12.55 4.24
CA HIS A 353 -6.43 -11.60 5.20
C HIS A 353 -5.60 -11.55 6.48
N SER A 354 -5.28 -10.34 6.95
CA SER A 354 -4.55 -10.11 8.22
C SER A 354 -5.19 -9.00 9.02
N TRP A 355 -5.23 -9.14 10.35
CA TRP A 355 -5.60 -8.05 11.23
C TRP A 355 -4.38 -7.18 11.51
N TYR A 356 -4.42 -5.91 11.12
CA TYR A 356 -3.33 -4.99 11.40
C TYR A 356 -3.80 -3.54 11.54
N ARG A 357 -2.97 -2.74 12.19
CA ARG A 357 -3.01 -1.29 12.17
C ARG A 357 -1.69 -0.74 11.67
N ALA A 358 -1.74 0.34 10.91
CA ALA A 358 -0.54 0.95 10.35
C ALA A 358 -0.65 2.48 10.34
N LYS A 359 0.51 3.13 10.30
CA LYS A 359 0.70 4.57 10.10
C LYS A 359 1.92 4.79 9.22
N SER A 360 2.07 5.99 8.68
CA SER A 360 3.23 6.34 7.84
C SER A 360 3.80 7.71 8.17
N ALA A 361 5.05 7.92 7.77
CA ALA A 361 5.72 9.21 7.83
C ALA A 361 6.69 9.37 6.65
N MET A 362 6.99 10.62 6.31
CA MET A 362 8.05 11.01 5.39
C MET A 362 9.15 11.74 6.14
N VAL A 363 10.41 11.38 5.90
CA VAL A 363 11.60 11.95 6.56
C VAL A 363 12.38 12.80 5.57
N TYR A 364 12.66 14.04 5.94
CA TYR A 364 13.35 15.03 5.09
C TYR A 364 14.73 15.42 5.59
N GLY A 365 15.15 14.93 6.75
CA GLY A 365 16.44 15.25 7.35
C GLY A 365 16.83 14.28 8.46
N LEU A 366 17.89 14.60 9.18
CA LEU A 366 18.34 13.79 10.30
C LEU A 366 17.26 13.72 11.40
N PRO A 367 17.02 12.54 11.98
CA PRO A 367 16.15 12.39 13.13
C PRO A 367 16.78 13.02 14.40
N ALA A 368 15.96 13.29 15.42
CA ALA A 368 16.45 13.72 16.73
C ALA A 368 17.39 12.67 17.33
N SER A 369 18.37 13.10 18.11
CA SER A 369 19.44 12.26 18.67
C SER A 369 18.96 11.20 19.69
N ASP A 370 17.71 11.28 20.14
CA ASP A 370 17.09 10.32 21.05
C ASP A 370 16.10 9.34 20.35
N THR A 371 15.92 9.47 19.01
CA THR A 371 14.94 8.69 18.24
C THR A 371 15.17 7.18 18.40
N GLY A 372 16.41 6.73 18.30
CA GLY A 372 16.77 5.31 18.44
C GLY A 372 16.49 4.76 19.84
N ALA A 373 16.65 5.58 20.88
CA ALA A 373 16.32 5.21 22.25
C ALA A 373 14.82 5.02 22.43
N VAL A 374 14.01 5.92 21.87
CA VAL A 374 12.54 5.85 21.88
C VAL A 374 12.04 4.63 21.11
N ILE A 375 12.57 4.36 19.93
CA ILE A 375 12.25 3.15 19.15
C ILE A 375 12.53 1.88 19.98
N ARG A 376 13.72 1.80 20.57
CA ARG A 376 14.12 0.66 21.41
C ARG A 376 13.15 0.45 22.57
N GLU A 377 12.77 1.52 23.27
CA GLU A 377 11.82 1.45 24.38
C GLU A 377 10.46 0.89 23.93
N TRP A 378 9.89 1.37 22.84
CA TRP A 378 8.62 0.88 22.33
C TRP A 378 8.67 -0.56 21.82
N MET A 379 9.80 -1.00 21.24
CA MET A 379 10.01 -2.41 20.89
C MET A 379 10.06 -3.30 22.13
N GLN A 380 10.74 -2.86 23.20
CA GLN A 380 10.80 -3.59 24.47
C GLN A 380 9.43 -3.65 25.17
N ARG A 381 8.69 -2.54 25.19
CA ARG A 381 7.31 -2.49 25.71
C ARG A 381 6.41 -3.49 25.00
N ARG A 382 6.48 -3.56 23.66
CA ARG A 382 5.69 -4.53 22.89
C ARG A 382 6.05 -5.96 23.22
N LEU A 383 7.34 -6.29 23.33
CA LEU A 383 7.79 -7.64 23.65
C LEU A 383 7.31 -8.07 25.05
N SER A 384 7.31 -7.15 26.00
CA SER A 384 6.91 -7.41 27.40
C SER A 384 5.39 -7.41 27.61
N ASP A 385 4.61 -6.95 26.62
CA ASP A 385 3.15 -6.89 26.75
C ASP A 385 2.56 -8.31 26.66
N PRO A 386 1.81 -8.77 27.68
CA PRO A 386 1.25 -10.12 27.72
C PRO A 386 0.21 -10.39 26.63
N MET A 387 -0.38 -9.35 26.02
CA MET A 387 -1.36 -9.49 24.94
C MET A 387 -0.71 -9.45 23.55
N LEU A 388 0.49 -8.88 23.43
CA LEU A 388 1.22 -8.76 22.18
C LEU A 388 2.37 -9.74 22.10
N GLY A 389 3.31 -9.66 23.04
CA GLY A 389 4.42 -10.59 23.24
C GLY A 389 5.15 -11.01 21.96
N ALA A 390 5.77 -12.18 22.03
CA ALA A 390 6.54 -12.73 20.92
C ALA A 390 5.67 -13.31 19.76
N SER A 391 4.36 -13.46 19.96
CA SER A 391 3.47 -14.08 18.98
C SER A 391 2.86 -13.11 17.95
N ASN A 392 2.89 -11.80 18.24
CA ASN A 392 2.29 -10.76 17.40
C ASN A 392 3.35 -9.80 16.85
N TYR A 393 3.41 -9.67 15.53
CA TYR A 393 4.43 -8.88 14.85
C TYR A 393 4.20 -7.37 14.99
N GLY A 394 5.27 -6.63 15.27
CA GLY A 394 5.31 -5.18 15.24
C GLY A 394 6.60 -4.67 14.63
N SER A 395 6.53 -3.62 13.82
CA SER A 395 7.73 -3.03 13.22
C SER A 395 7.60 -1.53 12.94
N ILE A 396 8.76 -0.89 12.81
CA ILE A 396 8.95 0.42 12.20
C ILE A 396 9.94 0.22 11.07
N ASN A 397 9.51 0.46 9.84
CA ASN A 397 10.30 0.23 8.64
C ASN A 397 10.65 1.57 8.01
N PHE A 398 11.93 1.82 7.79
CA PHE A 398 12.47 2.98 7.07
C PHE A 398 12.98 2.50 5.72
N LEU A 399 12.55 3.11 4.63
CA LEU A 399 12.94 2.75 3.27
C LEU A 399 13.46 3.99 2.54
N THR A 400 14.64 3.91 1.92
CA THR A 400 15.22 5.04 1.19
C THR A 400 14.41 5.43 -0.04
N LEU A 401 14.15 6.72 -0.17
CA LEU A 401 13.64 7.39 -1.36
C LEU A 401 14.79 8.09 -2.12
N GLY A 402 14.50 9.16 -2.84
CA GLY A 402 15.49 9.83 -3.69
C GLY A 402 15.74 9.09 -5.01
N GLY A 403 16.91 9.27 -5.63
CA GLY A 403 17.17 8.71 -6.95
C GLY A 403 16.13 9.16 -7.98
N ALA A 404 15.60 8.23 -8.78
CA ALA A 404 14.59 8.53 -9.81
C ALA A 404 13.28 9.12 -9.26
N VAL A 405 12.95 8.90 -7.98
CA VAL A 405 11.78 9.54 -7.34
C VAL A 405 11.99 11.05 -7.21
N ALA A 406 13.22 11.48 -6.91
CA ALA A 406 13.59 12.88 -6.71
C ALA A 406 13.85 13.64 -8.02
N ASP A 407 13.98 12.95 -9.16
CA ASP A 407 14.14 13.61 -10.47
C ASP A 407 12.86 14.32 -10.92
N ILE A 408 11.72 13.96 -10.35
CA ILE A 408 10.42 14.59 -10.65
C ILE A 408 10.15 15.66 -9.62
N ALA A 409 9.79 16.87 -10.08
CA ALA A 409 9.48 17.96 -9.16
C ALA A 409 8.18 17.68 -8.37
N PRO A 410 8.05 18.19 -7.12
CA PRO A 410 6.87 17.94 -6.27
C PRO A 410 5.53 18.34 -6.90
N GLY A 411 5.54 19.30 -7.85
CA GLY A 411 4.34 19.77 -8.55
C GLY A 411 4.00 19.05 -9.87
N ASP A 412 4.90 18.20 -10.39
CA ASP A 412 4.73 17.55 -11.70
C ASP A 412 3.76 16.37 -11.67
N THR A 413 3.48 15.86 -10.49
CA THR A 413 2.45 14.86 -10.21
C THR A 413 1.74 15.22 -8.90
N ALA A 414 0.63 14.57 -8.59
CA ALA A 414 -0.04 14.79 -7.31
C ALA A 414 0.75 14.25 -6.11
N PHE A 415 1.71 13.34 -6.31
CA PHE A 415 2.62 12.86 -5.27
C PHE A 415 3.64 13.93 -4.90
N VAL A 416 3.49 14.57 -3.74
CA VAL A 416 4.28 15.76 -3.33
C VAL A 416 5.63 15.42 -2.69
N HIS A 417 5.80 14.22 -2.11
CA HIS A 417 6.94 13.87 -1.24
C HIS A 417 8.21 13.47 -2.01
N ARG A 418 8.51 14.18 -3.11
CA ARG A 418 9.63 13.89 -4.02
C ARG A 418 11.00 14.07 -3.40
N GLN A 419 11.13 15.00 -2.45
CA GLN A 419 12.39 15.32 -1.78
C GLN A 419 12.55 14.62 -0.43
N SER A 420 11.67 13.69 -0.09
CA SER A 420 11.81 12.88 1.11
C SER A 420 13.00 11.93 0.99
N LEU A 421 13.81 11.84 2.05
CA LEU A 421 14.95 10.92 2.15
C LEU A 421 14.49 9.49 2.40
N LEU A 422 13.51 9.34 3.30
CA LEU A 422 12.98 8.05 3.71
C LEU A 422 11.46 8.07 3.75
N GLU A 423 10.86 6.93 3.41
CA GLU A 423 9.49 6.59 3.76
C GLU A 423 9.52 5.72 5.02
N VAL A 424 8.56 5.95 5.92
CA VAL A 424 8.45 5.21 7.18
C VAL A 424 7.08 4.59 7.32
N GLN A 425 7.06 3.30 7.65
CA GLN A 425 5.85 2.55 7.90
C GLN A 425 5.88 1.97 9.32
N PHE A 426 4.85 2.27 10.10
CA PHE A 426 4.60 1.70 11.42
C PHE A 426 3.56 0.60 11.28
N LEU A 427 3.85 -0.60 11.75
CA LEU A 427 3.00 -1.78 11.59
C LEU A 427 2.79 -2.51 12.91
N GLY A 428 1.54 -2.84 13.20
CA GLY A 428 1.18 -3.70 14.33
C GLY A 428 0.17 -4.76 13.87
N TYR A 429 0.61 -6.01 13.80
CA TYR A 429 -0.20 -7.16 13.40
C TYR A 429 -0.67 -7.95 14.60
N LEU A 430 -1.84 -8.59 14.49
CA LEU A 430 -2.36 -9.56 15.43
C LEU A 430 -2.69 -10.87 14.70
N ASN A 431 -2.15 -11.97 15.21
CA ASN A 431 -2.48 -13.31 14.73
C ASN A 431 -3.91 -13.70 15.12
N GLN A 432 -4.34 -13.27 16.31
CA GLN A 432 -5.72 -13.43 16.79
C GLN A 432 -6.19 -12.10 17.40
N ALA A 433 -7.24 -11.53 16.84
CA ALA A 433 -7.78 -10.25 17.27
C ALA A 433 -8.74 -10.41 18.45
N SER A 434 -8.22 -10.66 19.67
CA SER A 434 -9.01 -10.53 20.89
C SER A 434 -9.25 -9.06 21.23
N PRO A 435 -10.33 -8.69 21.93
CA PRO A 435 -10.55 -7.30 22.36
C PRO A 435 -9.42 -6.70 23.18
N ALA A 436 -8.74 -7.50 24.02
CA ALA A 436 -7.58 -7.06 24.79
C ALA A 436 -6.36 -6.84 23.89
N GLY A 437 -6.05 -7.79 22.99
CA GLY A 437 -4.96 -7.68 22.01
C GLY A 437 -5.13 -6.48 21.07
N VAL A 438 -6.37 -6.22 20.62
CA VAL A 438 -6.68 -5.04 19.79
C VAL A 438 -6.38 -3.75 20.54
N ARG A 439 -6.83 -3.61 21.80
CA ARG A 439 -6.53 -2.42 22.62
C ARG A 439 -5.03 -2.25 22.88
N ALA A 440 -4.33 -3.33 23.18
CA ALA A 440 -2.88 -3.31 23.40
C ALA A 440 -2.13 -2.89 22.11
N ASN A 441 -2.51 -3.45 20.95
CA ASN A 441 -1.92 -3.08 19.68
C ASN A 441 -2.21 -1.64 19.27
N ASP A 442 -3.44 -1.16 19.50
CA ASP A 442 -3.81 0.24 19.25
C ASP A 442 -3.02 1.19 20.15
N HIS A 443 -2.84 0.86 21.44
CA HIS A 443 -2.01 1.64 22.35
C HIS A 443 -0.56 1.69 21.88
N TRP A 444 0.00 0.53 21.52
CA TRP A 444 1.39 0.44 21.07
C TRP A 444 1.61 1.27 19.79
N ILE A 445 0.79 1.09 18.75
CA ILE A 445 1.00 1.77 17.46
C ILE A 445 0.81 3.29 17.57
N ARG A 446 -0.19 3.73 18.34
CA ARG A 446 -0.46 5.16 18.57
C ARG A 446 0.62 5.81 19.40
N GLY A 447 1.05 5.16 20.49
CA GLY A 447 2.11 5.66 21.37
C GLY A 447 3.45 5.72 20.63
N THR A 448 3.82 4.64 19.92
CA THR A 448 5.04 4.62 19.11
C THR A 448 5.03 5.75 18.07
N TYR A 449 3.93 5.94 17.37
CA TYR A 449 3.81 7.01 16.38
C TYR A 449 3.88 8.40 17.03
N ALA A 450 3.15 8.61 18.12
CA ALA A 450 3.14 9.90 18.82
C ALA A 450 4.53 10.32 19.33
N ASP A 451 5.35 9.36 19.73
CA ASP A 451 6.69 9.63 20.24
C ASP A 451 7.77 9.70 19.15
N VAL A 452 7.66 8.88 18.09
CA VAL A 452 8.67 8.79 17.01
C VAL A 452 8.42 9.84 15.93
N PHE A 453 7.16 10.05 15.51
CA PHE A 453 6.85 10.95 14.39
C PHE A 453 7.40 12.38 14.56
N PRO A 454 7.28 13.06 15.71
CA PRO A 454 7.87 14.39 15.89
C PRO A 454 9.39 14.40 15.77
N ARG A 455 10.06 13.30 16.18
CA ARG A 455 11.52 13.16 16.15
C ARG A 455 12.10 12.95 14.76
N ILE A 456 11.33 12.40 13.84
CA ILE A 456 11.74 12.17 12.44
C ILE A 456 11.21 13.21 11.46
N SER A 457 10.38 14.16 11.95
CA SER A 457 9.72 15.20 11.14
C SER A 457 10.32 16.60 11.35
N LEU A 458 11.53 16.69 11.89
CA LEU A 458 12.18 17.98 12.23
C LEU A 458 12.42 18.89 11.02
N ALA A 459 12.75 18.31 9.86
CA ALA A 459 13.01 19.04 8.62
C ALA A 459 11.78 19.10 7.68
N GLY A 460 10.63 18.65 8.12
CA GLY A 460 9.38 18.59 7.38
C GLY A 460 8.56 17.38 7.74
N SER A 461 7.29 17.39 7.42
CA SER A 461 6.35 16.31 7.74
C SER A 461 5.55 15.89 6.52
N GLY A 462 5.13 14.63 6.48
CA GLY A 462 4.27 14.07 5.46
C GLY A 462 3.88 12.64 5.80
N CYS A 463 2.87 12.16 5.10
CA CYS A 463 2.41 10.78 5.18
C CYS A 463 2.11 10.27 3.77
N TYR A 464 2.08 8.96 3.61
CA TYR A 464 1.80 8.35 2.32
C TYR A 464 0.31 8.03 2.15
N VAL A 465 -0.30 8.52 1.07
CA VAL A 465 -1.73 8.38 0.82
C VAL A 465 -2.21 6.92 0.68
N ASN A 466 -1.36 6.00 0.24
CA ASN A 466 -1.71 4.57 0.22
C ASN A 466 -1.52 3.89 1.59
N TYR A 467 -0.83 4.52 2.54
CA TYR A 467 -0.67 4.07 3.92
C TYR A 467 -1.51 4.96 4.85
N CYS A 468 -2.78 5.12 4.50
CA CYS A 468 -3.73 5.97 5.22
C CYS A 468 -3.80 5.65 6.71
N ASP A 469 -4.00 6.70 7.52
CA ASP A 469 -4.15 6.61 8.97
C ASP A 469 -5.51 7.16 9.41
N ASP A 470 -6.37 6.32 9.97
CA ASP A 470 -7.71 6.69 10.41
C ASP A 470 -7.77 7.50 11.72
N ASP A 471 -6.63 7.74 12.37
CA ASP A 471 -6.50 8.68 13.47
C ASP A 471 -6.31 10.14 13.00
N LEU A 472 -5.96 10.36 11.72
CA LEU A 472 -5.78 11.69 11.17
C LEU A 472 -7.14 12.39 10.95
N LEU A 473 -7.25 13.61 11.48
CA LEU A 473 -8.42 14.47 11.28
C LEU A 473 -8.46 15.05 9.86
N GLU A 474 -9.65 15.49 9.43
CA GLU A 474 -9.82 16.12 8.12
C GLU A 474 -9.00 17.41 7.95
N SER A 475 -8.73 18.10 9.05
CA SER A 475 -7.81 19.26 9.06
C SER A 475 -6.33 18.91 8.89
N GLN A 476 -5.95 17.63 8.99
CA GLN A 476 -4.56 17.17 9.01
C GLN A 476 -4.17 16.39 7.75
N TRP A 477 -4.97 15.36 7.38
CA TRP A 477 -4.56 14.43 6.33
C TRP A 477 -4.37 15.08 4.96
N PRO A 478 -5.11 16.15 4.52
CA PRO A 478 -4.84 16.76 3.22
C PRO A 478 -3.44 17.36 3.11
N GLY A 479 -3.01 18.07 4.18
CA GLY A 479 -1.69 18.66 4.25
C GLY A 479 -0.58 17.60 4.33
N LEU A 480 -0.81 16.52 5.11
CA LEU A 480 0.18 15.45 5.26
C LEU A 480 0.31 14.58 4.00
N TYR A 481 -0.77 14.33 3.25
CA TYR A 481 -0.72 13.50 2.04
C TYR A 481 -0.28 14.27 0.80
N TRP A 482 -0.75 15.49 0.61
CA TRP A 482 -0.60 16.22 -0.65
C TRP A 482 0.03 17.61 -0.52
N GLY A 483 0.19 18.14 0.70
CA GLY A 483 0.84 19.42 0.93
C GLY A 483 0.32 20.52 0.00
N ALA A 484 1.24 21.18 -0.70
CA ALA A 484 0.93 22.28 -1.64
C ALA A 484 0.12 21.82 -2.88
N ASN A 485 0.02 20.53 -3.17
CA ASN A 485 -0.72 19.99 -4.31
C ASN A 485 -2.23 19.88 -4.04
N TYR A 486 -2.68 19.95 -2.77
CA TYR A 486 -4.08 19.74 -2.42
C TYR A 486 -5.07 20.73 -3.09
N PRO A 487 -4.79 22.04 -3.19
CA PRO A 487 -5.69 22.97 -3.88
C PRO A 487 -5.93 22.62 -5.35
N ARG A 488 -4.91 22.13 -6.09
CA ARG A 488 -5.07 21.68 -7.48
C ARG A 488 -5.91 20.39 -7.55
N LEU A 489 -5.72 19.45 -6.62
CA LEU A 489 -6.56 18.26 -6.50
C LEU A 489 -8.02 18.64 -6.27
N GLN A 490 -8.30 19.61 -5.39
CA GLN A 490 -9.66 20.11 -5.15
C GLN A 490 -10.27 20.76 -6.39
N ALA A 491 -9.49 21.57 -7.13
CA ALA A 491 -9.97 22.18 -8.38
C ALA A 491 -10.33 21.10 -9.42
N THR A 492 -9.49 20.09 -9.57
CA THR A 492 -9.76 18.92 -10.44
C THR A 492 -11.00 18.17 -9.98
N LYS A 493 -11.16 17.94 -8.67
CA LYS A 493 -12.32 17.27 -8.08
C LYS A 493 -13.62 18.03 -8.38
N ARG A 494 -13.66 19.35 -8.13
CA ARG A 494 -14.84 20.19 -8.43
C ARG A 494 -15.24 20.16 -9.90
N ARG A 495 -14.28 20.08 -10.81
CA ARG A 495 -14.53 19.98 -12.25
C ARG A 495 -15.12 18.64 -12.65
N LEU A 496 -14.57 17.53 -12.14
CA LEU A 496 -14.89 16.16 -12.59
C LEU A 496 -16.04 15.51 -11.80
N ASP A 497 -16.20 15.89 -10.55
CA ASP A 497 -17.22 15.36 -9.64
C ASP A 497 -17.77 16.46 -8.73
N PRO A 498 -18.50 17.45 -9.28
CA PRO A 498 -19.00 18.59 -8.53
C PRO A 498 -20.03 18.19 -7.45
N SER A 499 -20.63 17.03 -7.57
CA SER A 499 -21.57 16.47 -6.59
C SER A 499 -20.90 15.71 -5.45
N ASP A 500 -19.58 15.59 -5.47
CA ASP A 500 -18.79 14.76 -4.54
C ASP A 500 -19.31 13.31 -4.43
N PHE A 501 -19.72 12.73 -5.56
CA PHE A 501 -20.23 11.36 -5.62
C PHE A 501 -19.19 10.34 -5.13
N PHE A 502 -17.95 10.49 -5.59
CA PHE A 502 -16.81 9.68 -5.14
C PHE A 502 -16.27 10.22 -3.81
N HIS A 503 -17.05 10.06 -2.75
CA HIS A 503 -16.74 10.50 -1.41
C HIS A 503 -16.40 9.30 -0.52
N GLY A 504 -15.12 9.02 -0.35
CA GLY A 504 -14.59 7.97 0.51
C GLY A 504 -13.99 8.48 1.83
N ARG A 505 -13.41 7.59 2.61
CA ARG A 505 -12.56 7.98 3.74
C ARG A 505 -11.27 8.58 3.18
N GLN A 506 -10.93 9.79 3.62
CA GLN A 506 -9.69 10.48 3.25
C GLN A 506 -9.48 10.58 1.72
N THR A 507 -10.55 10.77 0.95
CA THR A 507 -10.51 11.14 -0.46
C THR A 507 -10.46 12.65 -0.62
N VAL A 508 -9.99 13.13 -1.77
CA VAL A 508 -9.99 14.57 -2.10
C VAL A 508 -11.41 15.12 -2.02
N ARG A 509 -11.59 16.25 -1.35
CA ARG A 509 -12.88 16.96 -1.19
C ARG A 509 -13.05 18.03 -2.28
N THR A 510 -14.29 18.38 -2.56
CA THR A 510 -14.65 19.51 -3.45
C THR A 510 -14.31 20.88 -2.86
#